data_fee0101cbb0860bb273fd801ff9eeaaf
#
_entry.id   fee0101cbb0860bb273fd801ff9eeaaf
#
_cell.length_a   1.000
_cell.length_b   1.000
_cell.length_c   1.000
_cell.angle_alpha   90.00
_cell.angle_beta   90.00
_cell.angle_gamma   90.00
#
_symmetry.space_group_name_H-M   'P 1'
#
loop_
_entity.id
_entity.type
_entity.pdbx_description
1 polymer ?
#
loop_
_entity_poly.entity_id
_entity_poly.type
_entity_poly.pdbx_seq_one_letter_code
_entity_poly.pdbx_strand_id
1 'polypeptide(L)'
;MLKWKVLAIAGMAFGLAGLGWGYAQQQTFPGFYELRIYKAQPGKRDALAARFASRTAAIYARYGITNVGYFIPQQSDPELGIDASDTFIYIRAYPSKDERDKRLKLAQSDPEFREVVISQERDPNARLIIKAHNIDMTPSGSYTAIAVVP
;
A
#
# COMPACT_ATOMS: atom_id res chain seq x y z
N MET A 1 69.43 -34.72 35.62
CA MET A 1 68.08 -35.37 35.74
C MET A 1 67.04 -34.26 35.71
N LEU A 2 66.45 -34.02 34.56
CA LEU A 2 65.52 -32.87 34.35
C LEU A 2 64.07 -33.43 34.29
N LYS A 3 63.28 -33.05 35.28
CA LYS A 3 61.86 -33.48 35.38
C LYS A 3 61.01 -32.53 34.57
N TRP A 4 60.43 -32.99 33.46
CA TRP A 4 59.42 -32.27 32.71
C TRP A 4 58.09 -32.30 33.42
N LYS A 5 57.56 -31.16 33.77
CA LYS A 5 56.17 -30.97 34.20
C LYS A 5 55.33 -30.71 32.98
N VAL A 6 54.39 -31.64 32.70
CA VAL A 6 53.34 -31.47 31.71
C VAL A 6 52.29 -30.57 32.30
N LEU A 7 52.09 -29.39 31.72
CA LEU A 7 50.96 -28.49 31.99
C LEU A 7 49.80 -28.87 31.07
N ALA A 8 48.74 -29.43 31.66
CA ALA A 8 47.47 -29.61 30.98
C ALA A 8 46.73 -28.28 30.91
N ILE A 9 46.52 -27.75 29.67
CA ILE A 9 45.69 -26.60 29.42
C ILE A 9 44.27 -27.13 29.22
N ALA A 10 43.41 -26.93 30.21
CA ALA A 10 41.98 -27.16 30.07
C ALA A 10 41.38 -26.04 29.23
N GLY A 11 41.04 -26.34 27.98
CA GLY A 11 40.29 -25.40 27.10
C GLY A 11 38.84 -25.31 27.52
N MET A 12 38.44 -24.20 28.14
CA MET A 12 37.02 -23.85 28.30
C MET A 12 36.47 -23.38 26.96
N ALA A 13 35.72 -24.25 26.33
CA ALA A 13 34.87 -23.87 25.20
C ALA A 13 33.66 -23.09 25.74
N PHE A 14 33.68 -21.75 25.64
CA PHE A 14 32.50 -20.93 25.83
C PHE A 14 31.59 -21.11 24.62
N GLY A 15 30.56 -21.94 24.78
CA GLY A 15 29.45 -22.00 23.85
C GLY A 15 28.62 -20.70 23.94
N LEU A 16 28.79 -19.81 22.99
CA LEU A 16 27.86 -18.70 22.76
C LEU A 16 26.56 -19.29 22.20
N ALA A 17 25.64 -19.69 23.09
CA ALA A 17 24.24 -19.87 22.71
C ALA A 17 23.68 -18.54 22.31
N GLY A 18 23.76 -18.22 21.02
CA GLY A 18 23.06 -17.08 20.42
C GLY A 18 21.55 -17.30 20.57
N LEU A 19 20.96 -16.67 21.60
CA LEU A 19 19.52 -16.51 21.69
C LEU A 19 19.11 -15.57 20.55
N GLY A 20 18.88 -16.16 19.38
CA GLY A 20 18.18 -15.51 18.29
C GLY A 20 16.76 -15.22 18.74
N TRP A 21 16.54 -14.04 19.29
CA TRP A 21 15.22 -13.49 19.47
C TRP A 21 14.67 -13.20 18.08
N GLY A 22 14.07 -14.20 17.47
CA GLY A 22 13.21 -13.99 16.31
C GLY A 22 12.07 -13.09 16.74
N TYR A 23 12.20 -11.80 16.46
CA TYR A 23 11.05 -10.92 16.47
C TYR A 23 10.15 -11.44 15.36
N ALA A 24 9.17 -12.26 15.72
CA ALA A 24 8.03 -12.52 14.86
C ALA A 24 7.40 -11.13 14.64
N GLN A 25 7.64 -10.54 13.47
CA GLN A 25 6.88 -9.37 13.05
C GLN A 25 5.43 -9.81 13.05
N GLN A 26 4.68 -9.37 14.06
CA GLN A 26 3.23 -9.53 14.04
C GLN A 26 2.76 -8.80 12.78
N GLN A 27 2.35 -9.55 11.78
CA GLN A 27 1.65 -8.99 10.62
C GLN A 27 0.36 -8.38 11.15
N THR A 28 0.38 -7.07 11.34
CA THR A 28 -0.83 -6.32 11.66
C THR A 28 -1.61 -6.19 10.37
N PHE A 29 -2.69 -6.94 10.27
CA PHE A 29 -3.60 -6.81 9.14
C PHE A 29 -4.28 -5.44 9.18
N PRO A 30 -4.46 -4.79 8.02
CA PRO A 30 -5.21 -3.55 7.96
C PRO A 30 -6.63 -3.74 8.51
N GLY A 31 -7.09 -2.80 9.33
CA GLY A 31 -8.46 -2.81 9.89
C GLY A 31 -9.46 -2.05 9.03
N PHE A 32 -8.99 -1.33 8.01
CA PHE A 32 -9.83 -0.48 7.18
C PHE A 32 -9.35 -0.47 5.73
N TYR A 33 -10.28 -0.57 4.79
CA TYR A 33 -10.02 -0.55 3.36
C TYR A 33 -10.91 0.48 2.66
N GLU A 34 -10.43 1.00 1.54
CA GLU A 34 -11.23 1.79 0.61
C GLU A 34 -11.17 1.15 -0.77
N LEU A 35 -12.32 0.82 -1.32
CA LEU A 35 -12.48 0.54 -2.74
C LEU A 35 -12.79 1.86 -3.46
N ARG A 36 -11.97 2.19 -4.45
CA ARG A 36 -12.11 3.39 -5.26
C ARG A 36 -12.44 2.99 -6.69
N ILE A 37 -13.56 3.50 -7.20
CA ILE A 37 -13.98 3.28 -8.60
C ILE A 37 -14.03 4.64 -9.26
N TYR A 38 -13.16 4.85 -10.24
CA TYR A 38 -13.05 6.11 -10.98
C TYR A 38 -13.58 5.92 -12.39
N LYS A 39 -14.47 6.82 -12.81
CA LYS A 39 -14.83 7.01 -14.20
C LYS A 39 -13.90 8.06 -14.79
N ALA A 40 -13.08 7.67 -15.75
CA ALA A 40 -12.19 8.57 -16.47
C ALA A 40 -12.94 9.34 -17.57
N GLN A 41 -12.35 10.45 -18.01
CA GLN A 41 -12.77 11.10 -19.24
C GLN A 41 -12.62 10.14 -20.44
N PRO A 42 -13.43 10.26 -21.49
CA PRO A 42 -13.33 9.40 -22.66
C PRO A 42 -11.89 9.34 -23.19
N GLY A 43 -11.35 8.12 -23.33
CA GLY A 43 -9.99 7.87 -23.79
C GLY A 43 -8.88 8.22 -22.79
N LYS A 44 -9.20 8.61 -21.54
CA LYS A 44 -8.21 9.01 -20.52
C LYS A 44 -7.93 7.95 -19.43
N ARG A 45 -8.58 6.78 -19.48
CA ARG A 45 -8.36 5.71 -18.48
C ARG A 45 -6.89 5.31 -18.38
N ASP A 46 -6.23 5.10 -19.51
CA ASP A 46 -4.83 4.64 -19.52
C ASP A 46 -3.88 5.74 -19.04
N ALA A 47 -4.17 7.01 -19.35
CA ALA A 47 -3.43 8.15 -18.79
C ALA A 47 -3.62 8.25 -17.27
N LEU A 48 -4.82 7.97 -16.77
CA LEU A 48 -5.10 7.91 -15.33
C LEU A 48 -4.30 6.77 -14.67
N ALA A 49 -4.33 5.56 -15.24
CA ALA A 49 -3.55 4.42 -14.75
C ALA A 49 -2.03 4.73 -14.77
N ALA A 50 -1.52 5.35 -15.82
CA ALA A 50 -0.13 5.77 -15.93
C ALA A 50 0.28 6.79 -14.86
N ARG A 51 -0.59 7.77 -14.54
CA ARG A 51 -0.36 8.72 -13.44
C ARG A 51 -0.25 8.00 -12.10
N PHE A 52 -1.12 7.01 -11.85
CA PHE A 52 -1.03 6.21 -10.63
C PHE A 52 0.28 5.42 -10.57
N ALA A 53 0.64 4.72 -11.62
CA ALA A 53 1.86 3.91 -11.68
C ALA A 53 3.13 4.75 -11.53
N SER A 54 3.19 5.93 -12.14
CA SER A 54 4.41 6.76 -12.17
C SER A 54 4.56 7.69 -10.98
N ARG A 55 3.47 8.12 -10.32
CA ARG A 55 3.51 9.18 -9.30
C ARG A 55 2.62 8.90 -8.10
N THR A 56 1.30 8.74 -8.30
CA THR A 56 0.32 8.77 -7.20
C THR A 56 0.54 7.66 -6.19
N ALA A 57 0.88 6.44 -6.64
CA ALA A 57 1.14 5.29 -5.76
C ALA A 57 2.35 5.53 -4.85
N ALA A 58 3.43 6.10 -5.39
CA ALA A 58 4.64 6.43 -4.62
C ALA A 58 4.35 7.52 -3.57
N ILE A 59 3.55 8.54 -3.93
CA ILE A 59 3.14 9.57 -2.97
C ILE A 59 2.33 8.95 -1.83
N TYR A 60 1.35 8.11 -2.12
CA TYR A 60 0.59 7.41 -1.08
C TYR A 60 1.47 6.56 -0.16
N ALA A 61 2.42 5.82 -0.74
CA ALA A 61 3.35 4.99 0.04
C ALA A 61 4.20 5.81 1.02
N ARG A 62 4.66 7.02 0.63
CA ARG A 62 5.41 7.94 1.51
C ARG A 62 4.65 8.32 2.78
N TYR A 63 3.33 8.33 2.71
CA TYR A 63 2.47 8.65 3.86
C TYR A 63 1.89 7.41 4.52
N GLY A 64 2.47 6.24 4.26
CA GLY A 64 2.07 4.98 4.88
C GLY A 64 0.70 4.46 4.41
N ILE A 65 0.18 4.95 3.29
CA ILE A 65 -1.05 4.43 2.68
C ILE A 65 -0.69 3.17 1.92
N THR A 66 -1.25 2.05 2.32
CA THR A 66 -0.99 0.77 1.66
C THR A 66 -1.78 0.66 0.36
N ASN A 67 -1.07 0.54 -0.76
CA ASN A 67 -1.68 0.30 -2.07
C ASN A 67 -1.89 -1.21 -2.22
N VAL A 68 -3.13 -1.69 -2.10
CA VAL A 68 -3.45 -3.13 -2.21
C VAL A 68 -3.41 -3.59 -3.66
N GLY A 69 -3.96 -2.80 -4.59
CA GLY A 69 -3.94 -3.12 -6.01
C GLY A 69 -4.64 -2.08 -6.87
N TYR A 70 -4.32 -2.12 -8.17
CA TYR A 70 -4.88 -1.28 -9.22
C TYR A 70 -5.41 -2.19 -10.33
N PHE A 71 -6.62 -1.93 -10.79
CA PHE A 71 -7.35 -2.85 -11.67
C PHE A 71 -8.01 -2.12 -12.82
N ILE A 72 -8.06 -2.77 -13.96
CA ILE A 72 -8.83 -2.36 -15.13
C ILE A 72 -9.86 -3.46 -15.39
N PRO A 73 -11.17 -3.15 -15.37
CA PRO A 73 -12.20 -4.12 -15.70
C PRO A 73 -12.00 -4.71 -17.10
N GLN A 74 -12.13 -6.01 -17.23
CA GLN A 74 -11.98 -6.70 -18.51
C GLN A 74 -13.27 -6.69 -19.34
N GLN A 75 -14.40 -6.45 -18.68
CA GLN A 75 -15.72 -6.34 -19.31
C GLN A 75 -16.54 -5.27 -18.62
N SER A 76 -17.47 -4.68 -19.36
CA SER A 76 -18.43 -3.71 -18.82
C SER A 76 -19.54 -4.41 -18.05
N ASP A 77 -20.03 -3.74 -17.01
CA ASP A 77 -21.20 -4.13 -16.22
C ASP A 77 -22.12 -2.90 -16.09
N PRO A 78 -23.15 -2.78 -16.93
CA PRO A 78 -24.07 -1.65 -16.90
C PRO A 78 -24.88 -1.54 -15.61
N GLU A 79 -25.15 -2.66 -14.92
CA GLU A 79 -25.92 -2.66 -13.68
C GLU A 79 -25.11 -2.02 -12.56
N LEU A 80 -23.82 -2.23 -12.54
CA LEU A 80 -22.90 -1.58 -11.61
C LEU A 80 -22.38 -0.22 -12.12
N GLY A 81 -22.76 0.19 -13.32
CA GLY A 81 -22.28 1.42 -13.96
C GLY A 81 -20.79 1.37 -14.32
N ILE A 82 -20.25 0.17 -14.56
CA ILE A 82 -18.88 -0.06 -14.95
C ILE A 82 -18.78 -0.15 -16.47
N ASP A 83 -18.01 0.73 -17.06
CA ASP A 83 -17.60 0.65 -18.46
C ASP A 83 -16.10 0.31 -18.51
N ALA A 84 -15.75 -0.83 -19.10
CA ALA A 84 -14.36 -1.29 -19.16
C ALA A 84 -13.46 -0.31 -19.92
N SER A 85 -14.00 0.53 -20.80
CA SER A 85 -13.23 1.50 -21.58
C SER A 85 -12.79 2.73 -20.78
N ASP A 86 -13.52 3.09 -19.71
CA ASP A 86 -13.29 4.32 -18.93
C ASP A 86 -13.17 4.12 -17.41
N THR A 87 -13.31 2.89 -16.92
CA THR A 87 -13.26 2.61 -15.48
C THR A 87 -11.88 2.20 -15.03
N PHE A 88 -11.42 2.82 -13.93
CA PHE A 88 -10.20 2.48 -13.20
C PHE A 88 -10.53 2.23 -11.74
N ILE A 89 -10.09 1.08 -11.21
CA ILE A 89 -10.41 0.64 -9.85
C ILE A 89 -9.11 0.48 -9.06
N TYR A 90 -9.14 0.84 -7.78
CA TYR A 90 -8.04 0.52 -6.89
C TYR A 90 -8.51 0.36 -5.44
N ILE A 91 -7.70 -0.35 -4.66
CA ILE A 91 -7.95 -0.59 -3.25
C ILE A 91 -6.76 -0.05 -2.44
N ARG A 92 -7.08 0.67 -1.38
CA ARG A 92 -6.12 1.12 -0.37
C ARG A 92 -6.48 0.50 0.97
N ALA A 93 -5.45 0.33 1.83
CA ALA A 93 -5.65 -0.20 3.16
C ALA A 93 -4.94 0.64 4.22
N TYR A 94 -5.48 0.61 5.44
CA TYR A 94 -5.05 1.41 6.57
C TYR A 94 -5.24 0.63 7.88
N PRO A 95 -4.48 0.96 8.95
CA PRO A 95 -4.71 0.36 10.26
C PRO A 95 -6.12 0.62 10.81
N SER A 96 -6.67 1.82 10.56
CA SER A 96 -8.01 2.24 10.99
C SER A 96 -8.54 3.36 10.10
N LYS A 97 -9.82 3.72 10.28
CA LYS A 97 -10.43 4.88 9.61
C LYS A 97 -9.76 6.19 10.01
N ASP A 98 -9.40 6.37 11.27
CA ASP A 98 -8.72 7.58 11.75
C ASP A 98 -7.33 7.73 11.12
N GLU A 99 -6.58 6.63 11.02
CA GLU A 99 -5.31 6.62 10.31
C GLU A 99 -5.49 6.93 8.81
N ARG A 100 -6.56 6.46 8.18
CA ARG A 100 -6.91 6.83 6.81
C ARG A 100 -7.05 8.35 6.68
N ASP A 101 -7.88 8.98 7.52
CA ASP A 101 -8.16 10.41 7.46
C ASP A 101 -6.88 11.24 7.64
N LYS A 102 -6.07 10.87 8.63
CA LYS A 102 -4.77 11.49 8.90
C LYS A 102 -3.80 11.37 7.73
N ARG A 103 -3.59 10.17 7.21
CA ARG A 103 -2.62 9.91 6.13
C ARG A 103 -3.04 10.54 4.82
N LEU A 104 -4.34 10.53 4.49
CA LEU A 104 -4.84 11.23 3.30
C LEU A 104 -4.66 12.74 3.41
N LYS A 105 -4.91 13.34 4.57
CA LYS A 105 -4.68 14.77 4.78
C LYS A 105 -3.21 15.13 4.53
N LEU A 106 -2.29 14.30 5.04
CA LEU A 106 -0.86 14.50 4.81
C LEU A 106 -0.48 14.36 3.31
N ALA A 107 -0.94 13.29 2.65
CA ALA A 107 -0.69 13.07 1.24
C ALA A 107 -1.25 14.21 0.35
N GLN A 108 -2.46 14.71 0.66
CA GLN A 108 -3.07 15.84 -0.05
C GLN A 108 -2.33 17.17 0.19
N SER A 109 -1.55 17.27 1.27
CA SER A 109 -0.72 18.43 1.56
C SER A 109 0.66 18.37 0.90
N ASP A 110 1.04 17.23 0.36
CA ASP A 110 2.30 17.03 -0.37
C ASP A 110 2.37 17.94 -1.60
N PRO A 111 3.46 18.71 -1.80
CA PRO A 111 3.61 19.58 -2.97
C PRO A 111 3.50 18.83 -4.30
N GLU A 112 4.09 17.64 -4.41
CA GLU A 112 4.01 16.83 -5.62
C GLU A 112 2.57 16.33 -5.88
N PHE A 113 1.83 15.93 -4.83
CA PHE A 113 0.43 15.55 -4.98
C PHE A 113 -0.43 16.73 -5.48
N ARG A 114 -0.18 17.92 -4.95
CA ARG A 114 -0.88 19.13 -5.39
C ARG A 114 -0.60 19.46 -6.85
N GLU A 115 0.65 19.33 -7.27
CA GLU A 115 1.06 19.59 -8.65
C GLU A 115 0.51 18.51 -9.60
N VAL A 116 0.76 17.23 -9.32
CA VAL A 116 0.48 16.13 -10.25
C VAL A 116 -1.00 15.73 -10.26
N VAL A 117 -1.69 15.84 -9.11
CA VAL A 117 -3.08 15.36 -8.99
C VAL A 117 -4.05 16.53 -8.91
N ILE A 118 -3.90 17.40 -7.90
CA ILE A 118 -4.92 18.43 -7.66
C ILE A 118 -4.96 19.45 -8.77
N SER A 119 -3.81 19.92 -9.24
CA SER A 119 -3.75 20.91 -10.33
C SER A 119 -4.32 20.35 -11.62
N GLN A 120 -3.96 19.10 -11.96
CA GLN A 120 -4.47 18.42 -13.15
C GLN A 120 -5.99 18.22 -13.09
N GLU A 121 -6.53 17.78 -11.95
CA GLU A 121 -7.98 17.55 -11.84
C GLU A 121 -8.79 18.85 -11.76
N ARG A 122 -8.17 19.97 -11.44
CA ARG A 122 -8.80 21.31 -11.48
C ARG A 122 -8.83 21.94 -12.87
N ASP A 123 -7.91 21.58 -13.73
CA ASP A 123 -7.87 22.05 -15.11
C ASP A 123 -8.89 21.31 -15.98
N PRO A 124 -9.92 21.97 -16.51
CA PRO A 124 -10.93 21.32 -17.35
C PRO A 124 -10.37 20.60 -18.57
N ASN A 125 -9.22 21.07 -19.10
CA ASN A 125 -8.59 20.53 -20.30
C ASN A 125 -7.65 19.35 -19.99
N ALA A 126 -7.10 19.30 -18.78
CA ALA A 126 -6.14 18.27 -18.33
C ALA A 126 -6.77 17.20 -17.44
N ARG A 127 -7.95 17.46 -16.89
CA ARG A 127 -8.65 16.57 -15.96
C ARG A 127 -8.84 15.18 -16.54
N LEU A 128 -8.53 14.17 -15.72
CA LEU A 128 -8.65 12.76 -16.10
C LEU A 128 -9.94 12.11 -15.55
N ILE A 129 -10.50 12.60 -14.45
CA ILE A 129 -11.59 11.95 -13.71
C ILE A 129 -12.89 12.73 -13.90
N ILE A 130 -13.96 12.04 -14.32
CA ILE A 130 -15.33 12.56 -14.32
C ILE A 130 -15.98 12.35 -12.96
N LYS A 131 -15.88 11.13 -12.43
CA LYS A 131 -16.58 10.71 -11.23
C LYS A 131 -15.70 9.74 -10.42
N ALA A 132 -15.78 9.88 -9.11
CA ALA A 132 -15.12 8.99 -8.18
C ALA A 132 -16.15 8.44 -7.18
N HIS A 133 -16.22 7.12 -7.07
CA HIS A 133 -16.93 6.44 -5.99
C HIS A 133 -15.93 5.95 -4.96
N ASN A 134 -16.32 6.04 -3.69
CA ASN A 134 -15.56 5.53 -2.58
C ASN A 134 -16.45 4.61 -1.75
N ILE A 135 -15.98 3.41 -1.50
CA ILE A 135 -16.65 2.45 -0.63
C ILE A 135 -15.69 2.12 0.51
N ASP A 136 -16.07 2.54 1.71
CA ASP A 136 -15.37 2.23 2.95
C ASP A 136 -15.71 0.81 3.36
N MET A 137 -14.70 0.00 3.71
CA MET A 137 -14.86 -1.41 4.04
C MET A 137 -14.08 -1.77 5.29
N THR A 138 -14.65 -2.65 6.10
CA THR A 138 -13.95 -3.32 7.20
C THR A 138 -13.89 -4.82 6.92
N PRO A 139 -12.81 -5.52 7.33
CA PRO A 139 -12.75 -6.97 7.20
C PRO A 139 -13.94 -7.62 7.93
N SER A 140 -14.60 -8.59 7.30
CA SER A 140 -15.58 -9.42 8.00
C SER A 140 -14.84 -10.43 8.88
N GLY A 141 -14.98 -10.33 10.19
CA GLY A 141 -14.14 -10.86 11.26
C GLY A 141 -13.60 -12.30 11.24
N SER A 142 -13.93 -13.14 10.27
CA SER A 142 -13.49 -14.54 10.22
C SER A 142 -12.51 -14.86 9.10
N TYR A 143 -12.26 -13.93 8.19
CA TYR A 143 -11.36 -14.15 7.06
C TYR A 143 -10.09 -13.34 7.26
N THR A 144 -8.99 -14.04 7.16
CA THR A 144 -7.67 -13.39 7.14
C THR A 144 -7.67 -12.34 6.04
N ALA A 145 -7.54 -11.09 6.42
CA ALA A 145 -7.35 -10.03 5.43
C ALA A 145 -6.22 -10.42 4.48
N ILE A 146 -6.32 -10.03 3.23
CA ILE A 146 -5.26 -10.26 2.26
C ILE A 146 -3.96 -9.72 2.87
N ALA A 147 -2.99 -10.60 3.11
CA ALA A 147 -1.69 -10.20 3.58
C ALA A 147 -1.07 -9.32 2.48
N VAL A 148 -0.95 -8.03 2.74
CA VAL A 148 -0.20 -7.16 1.85
C VAL A 148 1.26 -7.40 2.16
N VAL A 149 1.94 -8.08 1.26
CA VAL A 149 3.40 -8.21 1.33
C VAL A 149 3.98 -6.84 1.00
N PRO A 150 4.83 -6.28 1.86
CA PRO A 150 5.47 -4.99 1.62
C PRO A 150 6.40 -5.02 0.41
#